data_15dee5a8ca4c15510dd5596296ed34b7
#
_entry.id   15dee5a8ca4c15510dd5596296ed34b7
#
_cell.length_a   1.000
_cell.length_b   1.000
_cell.length_c   1.000
_cell.angle_alpha   90.00
_cell.angle_beta   90.00
_cell.angle_gamma   90.00
#
_symmetry.space_group_name_H-M   'P 1'
#
loop_
_entity.id
_entity.type
_entity.pdbx_description
1 polymer ?
#
loop_
_entity_poly.entity_id
_entity_poly.type
_entity_poly.pdbx_seq_one_letter_code
_entity_poly.pdbx_strand_id
1 'polypeptide(L)'
;MSKIAPVVITLAALAATPAAAHVTLEKRQAPVGSYYKAVFAVPHGCAGSATVKLRVQIPEGVIGIKPMPKPGWTLEMVKGKYGTEYEFHGSKLSEGVKEVVWSGGKLADDNFDEFVFSSFLTQGLKPDTTLYFPVVQECEQGVSRWIDIPVEGHGHDSRTPAPSLKLIAKP
;
A
#
# COMPACT_ATOMS: atom_id res chain seq x y z
N MET A 1 -10.77 68.48 15.86
CA MET A 1 -11.50 67.27 16.24
C MET A 1 -11.12 66.18 15.26
N SER A 2 -10.15 65.35 15.61
CA SER A 2 -9.62 64.27 14.74
C SER A 2 -10.43 63.01 15.02
N LYS A 3 -11.06 62.45 13.96
CA LYS A 3 -11.84 61.19 14.03
C LYS A 3 -10.88 60.05 13.73
N ILE A 4 -10.55 59.25 14.74
CA ILE A 4 -9.80 57.98 14.61
C ILE A 4 -10.83 56.88 14.19
N ALA A 5 -10.71 56.34 12.97
CA ALA A 5 -11.50 55.21 12.55
C ALA A 5 -10.84 53.91 13.05
N PRO A 6 -11.65 52.96 13.58
CA PRO A 6 -11.09 51.68 14.01
C PRO A 6 -10.73 50.81 12.81
N VAL A 7 -9.49 50.34 12.78
CA VAL A 7 -9.04 49.28 11.82
C VAL A 7 -9.46 47.94 12.37
N VAL A 8 -10.41 47.28 11.70
CA VAL A 8 -10.81 45.90 12.00
C VAL A 8 -9.86 44.95 11.28
N ILE A 9 -8.97 44.31 12.03
CA ILE A 9 -8.09 43.25 11.50
C ILE A 9 -8.87 41.95 11.51
N THR A 10 -9.32 41.50 10.33
CA THR A 10 -9.96 40.22 10.15
C THR A 10 -8.89 39.14 10.12
N LEU A 11 -8.78 38.36 11.19
CA LEU A 11 -7.89 37.20 11.28
C LEU A 11 -8.49 36.06 10.45
N ALA A 12 -7.99 35.84 9.22
CA ALA A 12 -8.37 34.69 8.41
C ALA A 12 -7.73 33.43 9.00
N ALA A 13 -8.52 32.58 9.64
CA ALA A 13 -8.09 31.27 10.08
C ALA A 13 -7.85 30.38 8.84
N LEU A 14 -6.59 30.10 8.51
CA LEU A 14 -6.24 29.05 7.53
C LEU A 14 -6.64 27.71 8.14
N ALA A 15 -7.71 27.13 7.64
CA ALA A 15 -8.06 25.74 7.92
C ALA A 15 -7.02 24.85 7.21
N ALA A 16 -6.04 24.32 7.96
CA ALA A 16 -5.14 23.29 7.49
C ALA A 16 -5.97 22.02 7.29
N THR A 17 -6.25 21.66 6.03
CA THR A 17 -6.79 20.35 5.70
C THR A 17 -5.72 19.31 6.03
N PRO A 18 -6.04 18.24 6.80
CA PRO A 18 -5.07 17.17 7.03
C PRO A 18 -4.70 16.57 5.66
N ALA A 19 -3.41 16.58 5.33
CA ALA A 19 -2.90 15.87 4.19
C ALA A 19 -3.10 14.36 4.47
N ALA A 20 -4.08 13.74 3.84
CA ALA A 20 -4.26 12.30 3.90
C ALA A 20 -3.13 11.64 3.10
N ALA A 21 -2.06 11.24 3.79
CA ALA A 21 -0.99 10.49 3.20
C ALA A 21 -1.38 8.99 3.23
N HIS A 22 -1.44 8.37 2.05
CA HIS A 22 -1.87 6.99 1.87
C HIS A 22 -0.67 6.03 1.93
N VAL A 23 -0.89 4.77 2.29
CA VAL A 23 0.07 3.72 2.00
C VAL A 23 0.20 3.60 0.48
N THR A 24 1.43 3.67 -0.04
CA THR A 24 1.70 3.70 -1.48
C THR A 24 2.83 2.75 -1.86
N LEU A 25 2.92 2.39 -3.14
CA LEU A 25 4.08 1.73 -3.70
C LEU A 25 5.11 2.77 -4.18
N GLU A 26 6.39 2.57 -3.86
CA GLU A 26 7.50 3.40 -4.36
C GLU A 26 7.56 3.38 -5.89
N LYS A 27 7.66 2.18 -6.48
CA LYS A 27 7.60 1.99 -7.94
C LYS A 27 6.20 1.59 -8.35
N ARG A 28 5.53 2.49 -9.07
CA ARG A 28 4.13 2.33 -9.48
C ARG A 28 3.95 1.75 -10.88
N GLN A 29 5.03 1.32 -11.53
CA GLN A 29 5.01 0.66 -12.85
C GLN A 29 6.04 -0.46 -12.88
N ALA A 30 5.68 -1.58 -13.53
CA ALA A 30 6.62 -2.68 -13.77
C ALA A 30 6.21 -3.50 -15.00
N PRO A 31 7.18 -4.08 -15.75
CA PRO A 31 6.87 -4.93 -16.90
C PRO A 31 6.35 -6.30 -16.45
N VAL A 32 5.39 -6.84 -17.19
CA VAL A 32 4.96 -8.23 -17.06
C VAL A 32 6.13 -9.19 -17.31
N GLY A 33 6.12 -10.37 -16.72
CA GLY A 33 7.19 -11.35 -16.87
C GLY A 33 8.52 -10.90 -16.24
N SER A 34 8.49 -10.07 -15.21
CA SER A 34 9.69 -9.56 -14.54
C SER A 34 9.64 -9.69 -13.01
N TYR A 35 10.80 -9.63 -12.39
CA TYR A 35 10.88 -9.44 -10.95
C TYR A 35 10.45 -8.03 -10.57
N TYR A 36 9.73 -7.95 -9.47
CA TYR A 36 9.27 -6.69 -8.90
C TYR A 36 9.54 -6.66 -7.39
N LYS A 37 10.29 -5.64 -6.96
CA LYS A 37 10.47 -5.31 -5.55
C LYS A 37 9.33 -4.37 -5.15
N ALA A 38 8.35 -4.89 -4.43
CA ALA A 38 7.28 -4.09 -3.85
C ALA A 38 7.78 -3.43 -2.56
N VAL A 39 7.76 -2.10 -2.53
CA VAL A 39 8.10 -1.27 -1.36
C VAL A 39 6.86 -0.49 -0.99
N PHE A 40 6.24 -0.86 0.13
CA PHE A 40 5.07 -0.17 0.67
C PHE A 40 5.53 0.91 1.63
N ALA A 41 5.36 2.15 1.24
CA ALA A 41 5.64 3.31 2.05
C ALA A 41 4.46 3.58 3.01
N VAL A 42 4.71 3.57 4.31
CA VAL A 42 3.74 3.87 5.37
C VAL A 42 4.13 5.21 6.00
N PRO A 43 3.45 6.31 5.66
CA PRO A 43 3.89 7.66 5.99
C PRO A 43 3.47 8.14 7.38
N HIS A 44 2.54 7.46 8.04
CA HIS A 44 2.03 7.80 9.38
C HIS A 44 1.24 6.63 9.98
N GLY A 45 0.82 6.76 11.22
CA GLY A 45 -0.07 5.81 11.90
C GLY A 45 -1.55 6.03 11.58
N CYS A 46 -2.43 5.68 12.52
CA CYS A 46 -3.87 5.84 12.39
C CYS A 46 -4.35 6.96 13.32
N ALA A 47 -4.59 8.16 12.78
CA ALA A 47 -5.11 9.31 13.54
C ALA A 47 -4.31 9.59 14.84
N GLY A 48 -2.99 9.64 14.75
CA GLY A 48 -2.10 9.89 15.89
C GLY A 48 -1.64 8.63 16.64
N SER A 49 -2.13 7.44 16.27
CA SER A 49 -1.78 6.16 16.92
C SER A 49 -0.74 5.38 16.13
N ALA A 50 0.25 4.83 16.83
CA ALA A 50 1.34 4.09 16.20
C ALA A 50 0.86 2.82 15.47
N THR A 51 1.41 2.54 14.28
CA THR A 51 1.19 1.29 13.55
C THR A 51 1.90 0.14 14.26
N VAL A 52 1.17 -0.96 14.51
CA VAL A 52 1.68 -2.18 15.16
C VAL A 52 1.56 -3.42 14.29
N LYS A 53 0.78 -3.35 13.20
CA LYS A 53 0.67 -4.43 12.22
C LYS A 53 0.35 -3.89 10.85
N LEU A 54 0.99 -4.46 9.83
CA LEU A 54 0.69 -4.24 8.42
C LEU A 54 0.42 -5.57 7.73
N ARG A 55 -0.71 -5.67 7.03
CA ARG A 55 -1.10 -6.84 6.25
C ARG A 55 -1.25 -6.42 4.80
N VAL A 56 -0.59 -7.14 3.90
CA VAL A 56 -0.62 -6.88 2.46
C VAL A 56 -1.16 -8.10 1.74
N GLN A 57 -2.30 -7.96 1.08
CA GLN A 57 -2.85 -9.01 0.21
C GLN A 57 -2.11 -9.04 -1.12
N ILE A 58 -1.81 -10.25 -1.59
CA ILE A 58 -1.10 -10.48 -2.84
C ILE A 58 -2.13 -10.78 -3.94
N PRO A 59 -2.19 -9.94 -4.98
CA PRO A 59 -3.09 -10.17 -6.11
C PRO A 59 -2.69 -11.40 -6.92
N GLU A 60 -3.65 -11.96 -7.63
CA GLU A 60 -3.43 -13.11 -8.52
C GLU A 60 -2.45 -12.74 -9.64
N GLY A 61 -1.57 -13.68 -10.00
CA GLY A 61 -0.50 -13.47 -10.99
C GLY A 61 0.79 -12.88 -10.41
N VAL A 62 0.80 -12.50 -9.15
CA VAL A 62 2.02 -12.11 -8.41
C VAL A 62 2.48 -13.29 -7.56
N ILE A 63 3.61 -13.88 -7.91
CA ILE A 63 4.10 -15.14 -7.32
C ILE A 63 5.53 -15.02 -6.80
N GLY A 64 6.06 -16.08 -6.20
CA GLY A 64 7.46 -16.13 -5.75
C GLY A 64 7.77 -15.10 -4.67
N ILE A 65 6.83 -14.83 -3.78
CA ILE A 65 6.93 -13.80 -2.73
C ILE A 65 8.04 -14.15 -1.75
N LYS A 66 8.97 -13.21 -1.57
CA LYS A 66 10.04 -13.27 -0.56
C LYS A 66 10.04 -11.96 0.22
N PRO A 67 9.36 -11.90 1.37
CA PRO A 67 9.33 -10.69 2.18
C PRO A 67 10.68 -10.46 2.86
N MET A 68 11.02 -9.18 3.03
CA MET A 68 12.20 -8.76 3.74
C MET A 68 11.92 -8.77 5.25
N PRO A 69 12.72 -9.49 6.05
CA PRO A 69 12.65 -9.38 7.50
C PRO A 69 12.88 -7.92 7.94
N LYS A 70 12.15 -7.50 8.97
CA LYS A 70 12.24 -6.15 9.51
C LYS A 70 12.57 -6.22 11.00
N PRO A 71 13.66 -5.57 11.47
CA PRO A 71 14.01 -5.56 12.89
C PRO A 71 12.86 -5.08 13.77
N GLY A 72 12.60 -5.80 14.86
CA GLY A 72 11.51 -5.50 15.79
C GLY A 72 10.11 -5.90 15.32
N TRP A 73 9.98 -6.52 14.13
CA TRP A 73 8.71 -7.02 13.59
C TRP A 73 8.75 -8.53 13.39
N THR A 74 7.67 -9.18 13.77
CA THR A 74 7.42 -10.58 13.42
C THR A 74 6.86 -10.64 12.01
N LEU A 75 7.42 -11.55 11.18
CA LEU A 75 7.02 -11.74 9.80
C LEU A 75 6.26 -13.06 9.65
N GLU A 76 5.06 -12.99 9.04
CA GLU A 76 4.24 -14.16 8.73
C GLU A 76 3.82 -14.13 7.25
N MET A 77 3.73 -15.32 6.64
CA MET A 77 3.23 -15.51 5.28
C MET A 77 2.04 -16.45 5.30
N VAL A 78 0.86 -15.93 4.95
CA VAL A 78 -0.35 -16.75 4.78
C VAL A 78 -0.34 -17.33 3.38
N LYS A 79 -0.29 -18.66 3.28
CA LYS A 79 -0.31 -19.38 2.00
C LYS A 79 -1.72 -19.84 1.63
N GLY A 80 -1.96 -20.00 0.34
CA GLY A 80 -3.21 -20.50 -0.20
C GLY A 80 -3.08 -20.90 -1.66
N LYS A 81 -4.13 -21.54 -2.18
CA LYS A 81 -4.19 -21.96 -3.58
C LYS A 81 -4.29 -20.75 -4.51
N TYR A 82 -3.61 -20.83 -5.65
CA TYR A 82 -3.80 -19.92 -6.75
C TYR A 82 -5.07 -20.25 -7.53
N GLY A 83 -5.62 -19.27 -8.23
CA GLY A 83 -6.77 -19.49 -9.12
C GLY A 83 -6.41 -20.29 -10.38
N THR A 84 -5.12 -20.32 -10.74
CA THR A 84 -4.57 -21.11 -11.83
C THR A 84 -3.17 -21.61 -11.47
N GLU A 85 -2.65 -22.58 -12.22
CA GLU A 85 -1.28 -23.06 -12.07
C GLU A 85 -0.31 -22.11 -12.79
N TYR A 86 0.80 -21.78 -12.15
CA TYR A 86 1.86 -20.95 -12.71
C TYR A 86 3.13 -21.76 -12.92
N GLU A 87 3.83 -21.51 -14.01
CA GLU A 87 5.19 -22.01 -14.23
C GLU A 87 6.19 -20.99 -13.65
N PHE A 88 7.09 -21.46 -12.80
CA PHE A 88 8.11 -20.63 -12.18
C PHE A 88 9.40 -21.43 -11.96
N HIS A 89 10.50 -21.02 -12.62
CA HIS A 89 11.79 -21.73 -12.58
C HIS A 89 11.70 -23.23 -12.92
N GLY A 90 10.90 -23.59 -13.92
CA GLY A 90 10.73 -24.97 -14.35
C GLY A 90 9.87 -25.84 -13.41
N SER A 91 9.23 -25.23 -12.41
CA SER A 91 8.29 -25.90 -11.50
C SER A 91 6.90 -25.33 -11.66
N LYS A 92 5.89 -26.18 -11.50
CA LYS A 92 4.48 -25.77 -11.47
C LYS A 92 4.08 -25.42 -10.06
N LEU A 93 3.49 -24.24 -9.90
CA LEU A 93 3.00 -23.73 -8.62
C LEU A 93 1.48 -23.63 -8.65
N SER A 94 0.79 -24.42 -7.82
CA SER A 94 -0.66 -24.33 -7.60
C SER A 94 -1.03 -23.58 -6.34
N GLU A 95 -0.06 -23.26 -5.49
CA GLU A 95 -0.24 -22.52 -4.24
C GLU A 95 0.96 -21.60 -3.97
N GLY A 96 0.73 -20.59 -3.13
CA GLY A 96 1.78 -19.68 -2.68
C GLY A 96 1.27 -18.67 -1.68
N VAL A 97 2.06 -17.62 -1.45
CA VAL A 97 1.72 -16.57 -0.49
C VAL A 97 0.57 -15.73 -1.03
N LYS A 98 -0.50 -15.62 -0.23
CA LYS A 98 -1.69 -14.80 -0.50
C LYS A 98 -1.74 -13.55 0.36
N GLU A 99 -1.02 -13.53 1.49
CA GLU A 99 -0.90 -12.37 2.35
C GLU A 99 0.47 -12.38 3.04
N VAL A 100 1.08 -11.21 3.17
CA VAL A 100 2.27 -10.98 4.01
C VAL A 100 1.86 -10.12 5.19
N VAL A 101 2.29 -10.50 6.38
CA VAL A 101 1.98 -9.82 7.63
C VAL A 101 3.26 -9.47 8.38
N TRP A 102 3.42 -8.21 8.71
CA TRP A 102 4.41 -7.74 9.69
C TRP A 102 3.66 -7.30 10.94
N SER A 103 4.05 -7.79 12.11
CA SER A 103 3.36 -7.51 13.38
C SER A 103 4.31 -7.40 14.57
N GLY A 104 3.84 -6.81 15.66
CA GLY A 104 4.58 -6.71 16.93
C GLY A 104 5.63 -5.62 16.99
N GLY A 105 5.89 -4.90 15.88
CA GLY A 105 6.70 -3.70 15.88
C GLY A 105 5.89 -2.46 16.29
N LYS A 106 6.55 -1.30 16.25
CA LYS A 106 5.91 -0.02 16.54
C LYS A 106 6.48 1.08 15.64
N LEU A 107 5.65 1.58 14.71
CA LEU A 107 5.95 2.74 13.90
C LEU A 107 5.12 3.91 14.45
N ALA A 108 5.77 4.88 15.06
CA ALA A 108 5.11 6.08 15.60
C ALA A 108 4.40 6.86 14.49
N ASP A 109 3.33 7.60 14.84
CA ASP A 109 2.50 8.31 13.87
C ASP A 109 3.26 9.37 13.06
N ASP A 110 4.26 9.98 13.66
CA ASP A 110 5.11 11.02 13.07
C ASP A 110 6.34 10.47 12.33
N ASN A 111 6.46 9.13 12.22
CA ASN A 111 7.56 8.47 11.53
C ASN A 111 7.08 7.81 10.23
N PHE A 112 7.98 7.80 9.26
CA PHE A 112 7.84 7.06 8.00
C PHE A 112 8.60 5.73 8.08
N ASP A 113 8.05 4.68 7.45
CA ASP A 113 8.76 3.41 7.29
C ASP A 113 8.33 2.66 6.04
N GLU A 114 9.13 1.67 5.63
CA GLU A 114 8.92 0.84 4.45
C GLU A 114 8.76 -0.64 4.80
N PHE A 115 7.82 -1.32 4.12
CA PHE A 115 7.59 -2.75 4.21
C PHE A 115 7.78 -3.37 2.83
N VAL A 116 8.65 -4.37 2.73
CA VAL A 116 9.23 -4.78 1.45
C VAL A 116 9.09 -6.27 1.21
N PHE A 117 8.75 -6.65 -0.03
CA PHE A 117 8.96 -8.00 -0.52
C PHE A 117 9.44 -8.00 -1.98
N SER A 118 10.17 -9.04 -2.35
CA SER A 118 10.45 -9.38 -3.76
C SER A 118 9.36 -10.32 -4.28
N SER A 119 9.01 -10.19 -5.55
CA SER A 119 8.01 -10.99 -6.23
C SER A 119 8.34 -11.17 -7.71
N PHE A 120 7.60 -12.04 -8.39
CA PHE A 120 7.61 -12.16 -9.83
C PHE A 120 6.22 -11.90 -10.41
N LEU A 121 6.14 -10.99 -11.37
CA LEU A 121 4.93 -10.68 -12.12
C LEU A 121 4.84 -11.65 -13.30
N THR A 122 3.85 -12.56 -13.29
CA THR A 122 3.77 -13.60 -14.31
C THR A 122 3.52 -13.04 -15.71
N GLN A 123 3.91 -13.79 -16.73
CA GLN A 123 3.66 -13.43 -18.14
C GLN A 123 2.17 -13.48 -18.52
N GLY A 124 1.35 -14.18 -17.73
CA GLY A 124 -0.11 -14.23 -17.91
C GLY A 124 -0.84 -12.96 -17.52
N LEU A 125 -0.16 -12.04 -16.82
CA LEU A 125 -0.70 -10.71 -16.51
C LEU A 125 -0.77 -9.87 -17.81
N LYS A 126 -1.82 -9.05 -17.93
CA LYS A 126 -2.03 -8.22 -19.12
C LYS A 126 -1.32 -6.87 -18.97
N PRO A 127 -0.47 -6.47 -19.92
CA PRO A 127 0.04 -5.10 -19.98
C PRO A 127 -1.11 -4.08 -20.04
N ASP A 128 -0.82 -2.83 -19.66
CA ASP A 128 -1.75 -1.71 -19.59
C ASP A 128 -2.90 -1.87 -18.58
N THR A 129 -2.90 -2.94 -17.77
CA THR A 129 -3.79 -3.10 -16.62
C THR A 129 -3.13 -2.64 -15.32
N THR A 130 -3.91 -2.57 -14.24
CA THR A 130 -3.44 -2.18 -12.92
C THR A 130 -3.69 -3.31 -11.94
N LEU A 131 -2.64 -3.70 -11.20
CA LEU A 131 -2.74 -4.55 -10.03
C LEU A 131 -2.95 -3.69 -8.79
N TYR A 132 -3.77 -4.17 -7.87
CA TYR A 132 -4.02 -3.54 -6.58
C TYR A 132 -3.57 -4.46 -5.46
N PHE A 133 -2.93 -3.89 -4.45
CA PHE A 133 -2.46 -4.58 -3.26
C PHE A 133 -3.24 -4.06 -2.05
N PRO A 134 -4.38 -4.66 -1.69
CA PRO A 134 -5.12 -4.23 -0.51
C PRO A 134 -4.24 -4.32 0.74
N VAL A 135 -4.19 -3.23 1.51
CA VAL A 135 -3.39 -3.14 2.74
C VAL A 135 -4.31 -2.82 3.91
N VAL A 136 -4.13 -3.58 5.00
CA VAL A 136 -4.73 -3.26 6.30
C VAL A 136 -3.62 -2.85 7.25
N GLN A 137 -3.69 -1.63 7.74
CA GLN A 137 -2.80 -1.04 8.72
C GLN A 137 -3.51 -1.02 10.07
N GLU A 138 -3.03 -1.82 11.02
CA GLU A 138 -3.56 -1.87 12.37
C GLU A 138 -2.64 -1.06 13.29
N CYS A 139 -3.23 -0.18 14.08
CA CYS A 139 -2.53 0.67 15.02
C CYS A 139 -2.85 0.26 16.47
N GLU A 140 -2.11 0.80 17.46
CA GLU A 140 -2.44 0.58 18.88
C GLU A 140 -3.90 0.94 19.17
N GLN A 141 -4.39 1.99 18.48
CA GLN A 141 -5.80 2.38 18.46
C GLN A 141 -6.22 2.68 17.03
N GLY A 142 -7.25 1.98 16.56
CA GLY A 142 -7.79 2.17 15.21
C GLY A 142 -7.16 1.29 14.14
N VAL A 143 -7.78 1.32 12.97
CA VAL A 143 -7.38 0.54 11.78
C VAL A 143 -7.63 1.40 10.55
N SER A 144 -6.64 1.53 9.69
CA SER A 144 -6.78 2.11 8.35
C SER A 144 -6.82 0.98 7.30
N ARG A 145 -7.81 1.03 6.42
CA ARG A 145 -8.06 -0.01 5.39
C ARG A 145 -7.85 0.60 4.01
N TRP A 146 -6.64 0.47 3.47
CA TRP A 146 -6.26 0.89 2.13
C TRP A 146 -6.63 -0.21 1.14
N ILE A 147 -7.93 -0.37 0.88
CA ILE A 147 -8.47 -1.54 0.16
C ILE A 147 -9.39 -1.17 -1.00
N ASP A 148 -9.69 0.12 -1.21
CA ASP A 148 -10.61 0.52 -2.24
C ASP A 148 -9.97 0.38 -3.62
N ILE A 149 -10.62 -0.41 -4.47
CA ILE A 149 -10.23 -0.64 -5.86
C ILE A 149 -11.22 0.14 -6.72
N PRO A 150 -10.77 1.06 -7.60
CA PRO A 150 -11.66 1.79 -8.49
C PRO A 150 -12.52 0.86 -9.34
N VAL A 151 -13.82 1.12 -9.36
CA VAL A 151 -14.78 0.43 -10.25
C VAL A 151 -15.03 1.33 -11.45
N GLU A 152 -15.00 0.77 -12.65
CA GLU A 152 -15.24 1.50 -13.90
C GLU A 152 -16.60 2.21 -13.85
N GLY A 153 -16.63 3.52 -14.15
CA GLY A 153 -17.84 4.34 -14.10
C GLY A 153 -18.14 5.00 -12.75
N HIS A 154 -17.40 4.72 -11.70
CA HIS A 154 -17.47 5.43 -10.41
C HIS A 154 -16.24 6.33 -10.22
N GLY A 155 -16.45 7.59 -9.81
CA GLY A 155 -15.36 8.56 -9.63
C GLY A 155 -14.26 8.06 -8.66
N HIS A 156 -13.02 8.51 -8.91
CA HIS A 156 -11.82 8.12 -8.14
C HIS A 156 -11.70 8.78 -6.75
N ASP A 157 -12.81 9.06 -6.09
CA ASP A 157 -12.85 9.85 -4.85
C ASP A 157 -12.73 8.95 -3.59
N SER A 158 -11.94 7.87 -3.68
CA SER A 158 -11.70 7.02 -2.52
C SER A 158 -10.72 7.68 -1.54
N ARG A 159 -11.11 7.71 -0.27
CA ARG A 159 -10.26 8.17 0.84
C ARG A 159 -9.25 7.11 1.29
N THR A 160 -9.43 5.86 0.86
CA THR A 160 -8.67 4.69 1.29
C THR A 160 -8.26 3.79 0.11
N PRO A 161 -7.64 4.36 -0.97
CA PRO A 161 -7.30 3.59 -2.15
C PRO A 161 -6.26 2.52 -1.85
N ALA A 162 -6.44 1.33 -2.45
CA ALA A 162 -5.42 0.29 -2.41
C ALA A 162 -4.17 0.73 -3.19
N PRO A 163 -2.94 0.49 -2.65
CA PRO A 163 -1.72 0.67 -3.41
C PRO A 163 -1.77 -0.03 -4.76
N SER A 164 -1.38 0.68 -5.82
CA SER A 164 -1.56 0.20 -7.19
C SER A 164 -0.26 0.16 -7.98
N LEU A 165 -0.16 -0.84 -8.87
CA LEU A 165 0.95 -1.07 -9.78
C LEU A 165 0.43 -1.16 -11.22
N LYS A 166 0.79 -0.21 -12.06
CA LYS A 166 0.51 -0.29 -13.50
C LYS A 166 1.44 -1.28 -14.16
N LEU A 167 0.87 -2.25 -14.86
CA LEU A 167 1.63 -3.21 -15.66
C LEU A 167 1.95 -2.60 -17.02
N ILE A 168 3.19 -2.77 -17.47
CA ILE A 168 3.64 -2.36 -18.80
C ILE A 168 4.15 -3.57 -19.58
N ALA A 169 4.19 -3.46 -20.90
CA ALA A 169 4.80 -4.48 -21.74
C ALA A 169 6.28 -4.63 -21.39
N LYS A 170 6.79 -5.85 -21.51
CA LYS A 170 8.23 -6.08 -21.41
C LYS A 170 8.91 -5.45 -22.64
N PRO A 171 9.99 -4.66 -22.45
CA PRO A 171 10.77 -4.10 -23.55
C PRO A 171 11.35 -5.19 -24.46
#